data_3be5775ae79341e14dc875f95281dd99
#
_entry.id   3be5775ae79341e14dc875f95281dd99
#
_cell.length_a   1.000
_cell.length_b   1.000
_cell.length_c   1.000
_cell.angle_alpha   90.00
_cell.angle_beta   90.00
_cell.angle_gamma   90.00
#
_symmetry.space_group_name_H-M   'P 1'
#
loop_
_entity.id
_entity.type
_entity.pdbx_description
1 polymer ?
#
loop_
_entity_poly.entity_id
_entity_poly.type
_entity_poly.pdbx_seq_one_letter_code
_entity_poly.pdbx_strand_id
1 'polypeptide(L)'
;KKKREELWYAHNELKTTDPVIAVFPEMSWREIITPESLQCECDEAREMEWFLRAKLFRANVIDDDVPVNDIWEVRKIITDTGWDKLNPNHKNAAFANPSFRDNCLGDVPLAWRNDFNFDAGAKHFQPIIEEPDQLSRLGTPEVIYHEKETMEKLKLHQDVLGDILDVRLVGLKF
;
A
#
# COMPACT_ATOMS: atom_id res chain seq x y z
N LYS A 1 -4.28 -22.27 1.98
CA LYS A 1 -3.94 -21.39 0.84
C LYS A 1 -4.76 -21.74 -0.37
N LYS A 2 -4.52 -22.89 -1.00
CA LYS A 2 -5.13 -23.31 -2.27
C LYS A 2 -6.67 -23.24 -2.28
N LYS A 3 -7.32 -23.68 -1.20
CA LYS A 3 -8.78 -23.64 -1.07
C LYS A 3 -9.35 -22.21 -1.13
N ARG A 4 -8.67 -21.22 -0.53
CA ARG A 4 -9.09 -19.81 -0.58
C ARG A 4 -8.89 -19.21 -1.97
N GLU A 5 -7.79 -19.53 -2.65
CA GLU A 5 -7.56 -19.11 -4.03
C GLU A 5 -8.64 -19.68 -4.98
N GLU A 6 -8.98 -20.96 -4.85
CA GLU A 6 -10.05 -21.59 -5.62
C GLU A 6 -11.42 -20.94 -5.36
N LEU A 7 -11.71 -20.58 -4.09
CA LEU A 7 -12.92 -19.86 -3.72
C LEU A 7 -13.00 -18.49 -4.40
N TRP A 8 -11.91 -17.71 -4.36
CA TRP A 8 -11.85 -16.40 -5.01
C TRP A 8 -11.96 -16.50 -6.53
N TYR A 9 -11.32 -17.49 -7.17
CA TYR A 9 -11.48 -17.72 -8.60
C TYR A 9 -12.93 -18.04 -8.95
N ALA A 10 -13.56 -18.96 -8.22
CA ALA A 10 -14.95 -19.32 -8.46
C ALA A 10 -15.90 -18.11 -8.25
N HIS A 11 -15.65 -17.31 -7.20
CA HIS A 11 -16.41 -16.08 -6.94
C HIS A 11 -16.28 -15.08 -8.08
N ASN A 12 -15.05 -14.78 -8.53
CA ASN A 12 -14.79 -13.82 -9.60
C ASN A 12 -15.33 -14.30 -10.97
N GLU A 13 -15.41 -15.62 -11.17
CA GLU A 13 -16.04 -16.21 -12.35
C GLU A 13 -17.55 -16.38 -12.22
N LEU A 14 -18.16 -15.88 -11.14
CA LEU A 14 -19.60 -15.99 -10.85
C LEU A 14 -20.11 -17.45 -10.80
N LYS A 15 -19.24 -18.38 -10.38
CA LYS A 15 -19.56 -19.81 -10.30
C LYS A 15 -20.03 -20.27 -8.92
N THR A 16 -19.89 -19.43 -7.89
CA THR A 16 -20.32 -19.70 -6.53
C THR A 16 -21.33 -18.69 -6.05
N THR A 17 -22.24 -19.11 -5.20
CA THR A 17 -23.20 -18.24 -4.52
C THR A 17 -22.78 -17.96 -3.08
N ASP A 18 -21.75 -18.62 -2.57
CA ASP A 18 -21.25 -18.37 -1.23
C ASP A 18 -20.56 -17.02 -1.17
N PRO A 19 -20.87 -16.15 -0.19
CA PRO A 19 -20.22 -14.88 -0.03
C PRO A 19 -18.76 -15.09 0.38
N VAL A 20 -17.87 -14.29 -0.18
CA VAL A 20 -16.45 -14.23 0.21
C VAL A 20 -16.27 -13.10 1.19
N ILE A 21 -15.61 -13.39 2.30
CA ILE A 21 -15.40 -12.42 3.39
C ILE A 21 -13.94 -11.98 3.40
N ALA A 22 -13.72 -10.67 3.33
CA ALA A 22 -12.43 -10.03 3.53
C ALA A 22 -12.54 -8.98 4.63
N VAL A 23 -11.71 -9.09 5.66
CA VAL A 23 -11.69 -8.18 6.79
C VAL A 23 -10.50 -7.22 6.65
N PHE A 24 -10.78 -5.93 6.70
CA PHE A 24 -9.76 -4.88 6.65
C PHE A 24 -9.73 -4.15 8.00
N PRO A 25 -8.75 -4.44 8.87
CA PRO A 25 -8.65 -3.81 10.19
C PRO A 25 -8.37 -2.29 10.14
N GLU A 26 -7.89 -1.77 9.00
CA GLU A 26 -7.61 -0.34 8.80
C GLU A 26 -6.79 0.26 9.96
N MET A 27 -7.37 1.22 10.69
CA MET A 27 -6.69 1.89 11.80
C MET A 27 -6.40 0.98 12.99
N SER A 28 -7.16 -0.11 13.17
CA SER A 28 -6.95 -1.07 14.26
C SER A 28 -5.64 -1.84 14.16
N TRP A 29 -4.98 -1.83 12.99
CA TRP A 29 -3.64 -2.40 12.87
C TRP A 29 -2.64 -1.80 13.86
N ARG A 30 -2.82 -0.53 14.26
CA ARG A 30 -1.94 0.16 15.22
C ARG A 30 -2.05 -0.42 16.63
N GLU A 31 -3.21 -0.97 16.97
CA GLU A 31 -3.47 -1.62 18.25
C GLU A 31 -2.98 -3.08 18.24
N ILE A 32 -3.00 -3.71 17.06
CA ILE A 32 -2.60 -5.11 16.87
C ILE A 32 -1.09 -5.24 16.77
N ILE A 33 -0.44 -4.37 15.98
CA ILE A 33 1.01 -4.36 15.76
C ILE A 33 1.52 -2.98 16.13
N THR A 34 1.93 -2.81 17.38
CA THR A 34 2.44 -1.53 17.85
C THR A 34 3.91 -1.34 17.47
N PRO A 35 4.38 -0.09 17.32
CA PRO A 35 5.79 0.18 17.02
C PRO A 35 6.77 -0.46 18.01
N GLU A 36 6.39 -0.53 19.28
CA GLU A 36 7.21 -1.12 20.35
C GLU A 36 7.30 -2.64 20.24
N SER A 37 6.35 -3.28 19.55
CA SER A 37 6.35 -4.73 19.34
C SER A 37 7.33 -5.17 18.26
N LEU A 38 7.81 -4.25 17.41
CA LEU A 38 8.73 -4.53 16.33
C LEU A 38 10.16 -4.68 16.86
N GLN A 39 10.88 -5.67 16.35
CA GLN A 39 12.22 -6.05 16.82
C GLN A 39 13.33 -5.52 15.91
N CYS A 40 13.02 -5.27 14.63
CA CYS A 40 14.01 -4.73 13.72
C CYS A 40 14.35 -3.27 14.07
N GLU A 41 15.59 -2.85 13.77
CA GLU A 41 16.14 -1.55 14.18
C GLU A 41 15.98 -0.48 13.08
N CYS A 42 16.26 -0.81 11.81
CA CYS A 42 16.15 0.15 10.73
C CYS A 42 14.72 0.23 10.16
N ASP A 43 14.35 1.37 9.64
CA ASP A 43 12.98 1.66 9.19
C ASP A 43 12.50 0.68 8.11
N GLU A 44 13.33 0.36 7.13
CA GLU A 44 12.97 -0.58 6.07
C GLU A 44 12.71 -2.00 6.60
N ALA A 45 13.54 -2.47 7.53
CA ALA A 45 13.35 -3.78 8.12
C ALA A 45 12.13 -3.81 9.06
N ARG A 46 11.86 -2.72 9.78
CA ARG A 46 10.64 -2.58 10.60
C ARG A 46 9.38 -2.60 9.74
N GLU A 47 9.42 -1.95 8.57
CA GLU A 47 8.33 -1.99 7.60
C GLU A 47 8.08 -3.42 7.11
N MET A 48 9.13 -4.14 6.71
CA MET A 48 9.04 -5.54 6.31
C MET A 48 8.49 -6.42 7.45
N GLU A 49 9.01 -6.26 8.65
CA GLU A 49 8.55 -6.99 9.85
C GLU A 49 7.07 -6.74 10.11
N TRP A 50 6.63 -5.48 10.04
CA TRP A 50 5.25 -5.13 10.24
C TRP A 50 4.33 -5.85 9.24
N PHE A 51 4.66 -5.81 7.96
CA PHE A 51 3.88 -6.48 6.91
C PHE A 51 3.84 -8.00 7.08
N LEU A 52 4.95 -8.62 7.46
CA LEU A 52 5.00 -10.06 7.72
C LEU A 52 4.14 -10.43 8.92
N ARG A 53 4.18 -9.65 10.01
CA ARG A 53 3.33 -9.85 11.19
C ARG A 53 1.85 -9.67 10.85
N ALA A 54 1.50 -8.68 10.02
CA ALA A 54 0.13 -8.46 9.57
C ALA A 54 -0.39 -9.64 8.73
N LYS A 55 0.44 -10.18 7.80
CA LYS A 55 0.10 -11.40 7.04
C LYS A 55 -0.11 -12.60 7.96
N LEU A 56 0.77 -12.80 8.95
CA LEU A 56 0.64 -13.89 9.92
C LEU A 56 -0.59 -13.72 10.82
N PHE A 57 -0.88 -12.52 11.28
CA PHE A 57 -2.07 -12.22 12.07
C PHE A 57 -3.34 -12.49 11.27
N ARG A 58 -3.38 -12.05 10.01
CA ARG A 58 -4.51 -12.37 9.12
C ARG A 58 -4.72 -13.87 8.98
N ALA A 59 -3.64 -14.62 8.73
CA ALA A 59 -3.71 -16.05 8.52
C ALA A 59 -4.18 -16.85 9.74
N ASN A 60 -3.78 -16.40 10.95
CA ASN A 60 -3.93 -17.19 12.17
C ASN A 60 -5.04 -16.70 13.09
N VAL A 61 -5.41 -15.42 13.01
CA VAL A 61 -6.35 -14.78 13.95
C VAL A 61 -7.62 -14.31 13.24
N ILE A 62 -7.50 -13.53 12.16
CA ILE A 62 -8.67 -13.07 11.42
C ILE A 62 -9.34 -14.26 10.71
N ASP A 63 -8.53 -15.10 10.09
CA ASP A 63 -8.96 -16.33 9.40
C ASP A 63 -10.09 -16.11 8.38
N ASP A 64 -10.03 -14.98 7.68
CA ASP A 64 -10.94 -14.62 6.59
C ASP A 64 -10.61 -15.39 5.28
N ASP A 65 -11.37 -15.12 4.22
CA ASP A 65 -11.18 -15.81 2.94
C ASP A 65 -10.02 -15.25 2.09
N VAL A 66 -9.33 -14.21 2.55
CA VAL A 66 -8.19 -13.64 1.82
C VAL A 66 -7.04 -14.63 1.76
N PRO A 67 -6.56 -15.03 0.56
CA PRO A 67 -5.44 -15.94 0.44
C PRO A 67 -4.14 -15.27 0.90
N VAL A 68 -3.46 -15.89 1.86
CA VAL A 68 -2.10 -15.50 2.25
C VAL A 68 -1.11 -16.29 1.40
N ASN A 69 -0.32 -15.59 0.61
CA ASN A 69 0.66 -16.16 -0.31
C ASN A 69 2.10 -15.81 0.10
N ASP A 70 3.03 -16.44 -0.58
CA ASP A 70 4.47 -16.30 -0.43
C ASP A 70 5.07 -15.23 -1.36
N ILE A 71 4.22 -14.42 -2.00
CA ILE A 71 4.67 -13.34 -2.88
C ILE A 71 4.95 -12.08 -2.05
N TRP A 72 6.12 -11.50 -2.27
CA TRP A 72 6.51 -10.19 -1.78
C TRP A 72 6.63 -9.22 -2.94
N GLU A 73 5.79 -8.21 -2.97
CA GLU A 73 5.75 -7.24 -4.05
C GLU A 73 6.58 -6.01 -3.71
N VAL A 74 7.56 -5.71 -4.53
CA VAL A 74 8.33 -4.46 -4.50
C VAL A 74 7.83 -3.56 -5.61
N ARG A 75 7.34 -2.39 -5.26
CA ARG A 75 6.79 -1.46 -6.25
C ARG A 75 7.85 -0.57 -6.86
N LYS A 76 7.65 -0.25 -8.13
CA LYS A 76 8.43 0.77 -8.82
C LYS A 76 8.26 2.12 -8.14
N ILE A 77 9.36 2.80 -7.92
CA ILE A 77 9.37 4.17 -7.38
C ILE A 77 9.03 5.12 -8.51
N ILE A 78 7.89 5.76 -8.39
CA ILE A 78 7.34 6.67 -9.40
C ILE A 78 6.89 7.93 -8.69
N THR A 79 7.26 9.09 -9.23
CA THR A 79 6.75 10.39 -8.80
C THR A 79 6.02 11.07 -9.94
N ASP A 80 5.05 11.89 -9.62
CA ASP A 80 4.36 12.74 -10.59
C ASP A 80 4.25 14.18 -10.10
N THR A 81 4.09 15.11 -11.03
CA THR A 81 3.99 16.54 -10.73
C THR A 81 2.60 16.97 -10.29
N GLY A 82 1.60 16.07 -10.38
CA GLY A 82 0.20 16.40 -10.12
C GLY A 82 -0.45 17.20 -11.26
N TRP A 83 -1.74 17.48 -11.10
CA TRP A 83 -2.57 18.15 -12.12
C TRP A 83 -2.57 19.67 -12.02
N ASP A 84 -2.22 20.27 -10.86
CA ASP A 84 -2.19 21.72 -10.66
C ASP A 84 -0.81 22.28 -10.96
N LYS A 85 -0.69 23.00 -12.09
CA LYS A 85 0.56 23.65 -12.52
C LYS A 85 1.03 24.76 -11.59
N LEU A 86 0.12 25.39 -10.88
CA LEU A 86 0.45 26.55 -10.02
C LEU A 86 0.84 26.15 -8.61
N ASN A 87 0.51 24.96 -8.20
CA ASN A 87 0.89 24.41 -6.90
C ASN A 87 1.57 23.05 -7.05
N PRO A 88 2.85 23.03 -7.43
CA PRO A 88 3.61 21.78 -7.54
C PRO A 88 3.74 21.05 -6.18
N ASN A 89 3.40 21.71 -5.07
CA ASN A 89 3.29 21.09 -3.75
C ASN A 89 1.93 20.44 -3.48
N HIS A 90 0.92 20.69 -4.32
CA HIS A 90 -0.23 19.80 -4.47
C HIS A 90 0.21 18.54 -5.25
N LYS A 91 1.34 18.03 -4.88
CA LYS A 91 1.62 16.63 -5.11
C LYS A 91 0.45 15.93 -4.50
N ASN A 92 -0.37 15.32 -5.33
CA ASN A 92 -1.44 14.45 -4.86
C ASN A 92 -0.81 13.54 -3.82
N ALA A 93 -1.02 13.81 -2.55
CA ALA A 93 -0.45 13.02 -1.48
C ALA A 93 -0.85 11.54 -1.64
N ALA A 94 -1.99 11.30 -2.28
CA ALA A 94 -2.45 9.98 -2.67
C ALA A 94 -1.57 9.30 -3.75
N PHE A 95 -0.89 10.06 -4.61
CA PHE A 95 -0.03 9.51 -5.67
C PHE A 95 1.46 9.67 -5.37
N ALA A 96 1.84 10.70 -4.63
CA ALA A 96 3.22 10.95 -4.25
C ALA A 96 3.66 10.18 -3.00
N ASN A 97 2.73 9.54 -2.30
CA ASN A 97 3.05 8.66 -1.20
C ASN A 97 2.94 7.21 -1.66
N PRO A 98 4.07 6.58 -2.06
CA PRO A 98 4.07 5.18 -2.50
C PRO A 98 3.46 4.25 -1.45
N SER A 99 3.50 4.63 -0.19
CA SER A 99 2.96 3.84 0.91
C SER A 99 1.44 3.84 1.04
N PHE A 100 0.75 4.87 0.55
CA PHE A 100 -0.72 4.88 0.59
C PHE A 100 -1.34 3.84 -0.35
N ARG A 101 -0.60 3.42 -1.39
CA ARG A 101 -1.04 2.42 -2.37
C ARG A 101 -0.46 1.02 -2.14
N ASP A 102 0.53 0.90 -1.26
CA ASP A 102 1.26 -0.36 -1.06
C ASP A 102 0.50 -1.39 -0.23
N ASN A 103 -0.71 -1.08 0.19
CA ASN A 103 -1.43 -1.93 1.12
C ASN A 103 -2.43 -2.84 0.44
N CYS A 104 -1.96 -3.99 -0.07
CA CYS A 104 -2.81 -5.16 -0.28
C CYS A 104 -3.46 -5.67 1.02
N LEU A 105 -3.10 -5.10 2.16
CA LEU A 105 -3.66 -5.40 3.48
C LEU A 105 -4.64 -4.34 3.96
N GLY A 106 -5.10 -3.44 3.05
CA GLY A 106 -5.94 -2.29 3.43
C GLY A 106 -5.08 -1.24 4.15
N ASP A 107 -5.18 -0.05 3.69
CA ASP A 107 -4.64 1.21 4.19
C ASP A 107 -3.97 1.15 5.57
N VAL A 108 -2.75 0.64 5.60
CA VAL A 108 -1.89 0.95 6.71
C VAL A 108 -1.07 2.13 6.31
N PRO A 109 -1.38 3.30 6.82
CA PRO A 109 -0.59 4.47 6.56
C PRO A 109 0.82 4.22 7.06
N LEU A 110 1.81 4.73 6.38
CA LEU A 110 3.15 5.01 6.92
C LEU A 110 3.13 5.91 8.17
N ALA A 111 1.97 6.12 8.75
CA ALA A 111 1.76 6.95 9.93
C ALA A 111 2.50 6.45 11.18
N TRP A 112 3.13 5.31 11.13
CA TRP A 112 4.06 4.89 12.16
C TRP A 112 5.52 5.37 11.90
N ARG A 113 5.78 5.97 10.73
CA ARG A 113 6.98 6.77 10.49
C ARG A 113 6.88 8.12 11.24
N ASN A 114 6.95 8.11 12.55
CA ASN A 114 7.09 9.28 13.43
C ASN A 114 5.93 10.28 13.58
N ASP A 115 4.89 10.26 12.75
CA ASP A 115 3.76 11.16 12.91
C ASP A 115 2.52 10.40 13.39
N PHE A 116 2.46 10.13 14.70
CA PHE A 116 1.27 9.63 15.39
C PHE A 116 0.06 10.59 15.32
N ASN A 117 0.24 11.77 14.72
CA ASN A 117 -0.80 12.75 14.46
C ASN A 117 -1.53 12.55 13.13
N PHE A 118 -1.65 11.30 12.66
CA PHE A 118 -2.55 11.02 11.55
C PHE A 118 -3.97 11.27 12.03
N ASP A 119 -4.49 12.44 11.64
CA ASP A 119 -5.90 12.77 11.83
C ASP A 119 -6.73 11.86 10.92
N ALA A 120 -7.23 10.78 11.51
CA ALA A 120 -8.09 9.80 10.85
C ALA A 120 -9.52 10.32 10.64
N GLY A 121 -9.78 11.57 11.02
CA GLY A 121 -11.07 12.23 10.85
C GLY A 121 -11.44 12.48 9.38
N ALA A 122 -12.69 12.78 9.15
CA ALA A 122 -13.17 13.21 7.84
C ALA A 122 -12.36 14.42 7.36
N LYS A 123 -11.72 14.28 6.20
CA LYS A 123 -10.96 15.38 5.60
C LYS A 123 -11.88 16.20 4.71
N HIS A 124 -11.84 17.52 4.87
CA HIS A 124 -12.51 18.41 3.96
C HIS A 124 -11.73 18.46 2.64
N PHE A 125 -12.37 18.05 1.55
CA PHE A 125 -11.81 18.20 0.22
C PHE A 125 -11.89 19.68 -0.18
N GLN A 126 -10.74 20.28 -0.48
CA GLN A 126 -10.67 21.61 -1.08
C GLN A 126 -10.53 21.43 -2.60
N PRO A 127 -11.53 21.84 -3.39
CA PRO A 127 -11.45 21.73 -4.84
C PRO A 127 -10.33 22.63 -5.38
N ILE A 128 -9.56 22.11 -6.33
CA ILE A 128 -8.51 22.87 -7.02
C ILE A 128 -9.13 23.92 -7.96
N ILE A 129 -10.30 23.59 -8.49
CA ILE A 129 -11.08 24.40 -9.42
C ILE A 129 -12.41 24.74 -8.74
N GLU A 130 -12.66 26.00 -8.52
CA GLU A 130 -13.92 26.53 -8.01
C GLU A 130 -14.68 27.31 -9.09
N GLU A 131 -13.93 27.96 -10.01
CA GLU A 131 -14.49 28.77 -11.08
C GLU A 131 -13.94 28.33 -12.46
N PRO A 132 -14.71 28.51 -13.55
CA PRO A 132 -14.34 28.05 -14.88
C PRO A 132 -13.01 28.61 -15.43
N ASP A 133 -12.63 29.84 -15.07
CA ASP A 133 -11.39 30.49 -15.50
C ASP A 133 -10.14 29.83 -14.92
N GLN A 134 -10.30 29.11 -13.79
CA GLN A 134 -9.23 28.37 -13.14
C GLN A 134 -8.87 27.08 -13.89
N LEU A 135 -9.62 26.64 -14.89
CA LEU A 135 -9.29 25.48 -15.72
C LEU A 135 -7.90 25.56 -16.35
N SER A 136 -7.40 26.77 -16.62
CA SER A 136 -6.04 27.01 -17.11
C SER A 136 -4.93 26.54 -16.17
N ARG A 137 -5.24 26.33 -14.88
CA ARG A 137 -4.32 25.78 -13.86
C ARG A 137 -4.05 24.30 -14.09
N LEU A 138 -4.97 23.57 -14.73
CA LEU A 138 -4.79 22.15 -14.98
C LEU A 138 -3.73 21.90 -16.05
N GLY A 139 -2.94 20.87 -15.84
CA GLY A 139 -1.94 20.40 -16.76
C GLY A 139 -1.80 18.88 -16.71
N THR A 140 -1.24 18.33 -17.76
CA THR A 140 -0.89 16.91 -17.75
C THR A 140 0.27 16.69 -16.79
N PRO A 141 0.13 15.78 -15.80
CA PRO A 141 1.24 15.44 -14.92
C PRO A 141 2.41 14.86 -15.68
N GLU A 142 3.61 15.25 -15.30
CA GLU A 142 4.83 14.52 -15.68
C GLU A 142 5.02 13.36 -14.72
N VAL A 143 5.21 12.17 -15.26
CA VAL A 143 5.46 10.95 -14.49
C VAL A 143 6.92 10.57 -14.66
N ILE A 144 7.64 10.47 -13.54
CA ILE A 144 9.07 10.15 -13.52
C ILE A 144 9.24 8.78 -12.84
N TYR A 145 9.84 7.84 -13.56
CA TYR A 145 10.23 6.54 -13.02
C TYR A 145 11.68 6.58 -12.52
N HIS A 146 11.89 6.28 -11.24
CA HIS A 146 13.19 6.24 -10.58
C HIS A 146 13.76 4.82 -10.65
N GLU A 147 14.31 4.47 -11.81
CA GLU A 147 14.77 3.10 -12.08
C GLU A 147 15.87 2.66 -11.14
N LYS A 148 16.90 3.47 -10.93
CA LYS A 148 18.04 3.14 -10.07
C LYS A 148 17.59 2.84 -8.63
N GLU A 149 16.81 3.74 -8.05
CA GLU A 149 16.29 3.60 -6.69
C GLU A 149 15.36 2.38 -6.58
N THR A 150 14.55 2.13 -7.62
CA THR A 150 13.70 0.94 -7.70
C THR A 150 14.51 -0.35 -7.67
N MET A 151 15.59 -0.42 -8.44
CA MET A 151 16.43 -1.62 -8.50
C MET A 151 17.24 -1.82 -7.22
N GLU A 152 17.69 -0.74 -6.59
CA GLU A 152 18.35 -0.80 -5.28
C GLU A 152 17.38 -1.34 -4.21
N LYS A 153 16.13 -0.84 -4.19
CA LYS A 153 15.09 -1.34 -3.29
C LYS A 153 14.77 -2.81 -3.57
N LEU A 154 14.58 -3.18 -4.83
CA LEU A 154 14.30 -4.57 -5.21
C LEU A 154 15.41 -5.50 -4.73
N LYS A 155 16.67 -5.14 -4.96
CA LYS A 155 17.82 -5.93 -4.52
C LYS A 155 17.84 -6.09 -3.01
N LEU A 156 17.64 -5.02 -2.25
CA LEU A 156 17.58 -5.08 -0.78
C LEU A 156 16.53 -6.09 -0.32
N HIS A 157 15.32 -6.04 -0.88
CA HIS A 157 14.26 -6.97 -0.49
C HIS A 157 14.57 -8.41 -0.92
N GLN A 158 15.24 -8.62 -2.07
CA GLN A 158 15.68 -9.95 -2.49
C GLN A 158 16.78 -10.50 -1.58
N ASP A 159 17.72 -9.66 -1.17
CA ASP A 159 18.82 -10.07 -0.26
C ASP A 159 18.29 -10.44 1.14
N VAL A 160 17.20 -9.82 1.59
CA VAL A 160 16.62 -10.04 2.93
C VAL A 160 15.57 -11.16 2.96
N LEU A 161 14.73 -11.24 1.92
CA LEU A 161 13.54 -12.10 1.92
C LEU A 161 13.54 -13.17 0.81
N GLY A 162 14.48 -13.09 -0.14
CA GLY A 162 14.43 -13.90 -1.36
C GLY A 162 14.68 -15.39 -1.16
N ASP A 163 15.21 -15.81 -0.02
CA ASP A 163 15.34 -17.21 0.37
C ASP A 163 14.05 -17.81 0.97
N ILE A 164 13.11 -16.95 1.37
CA ILE A 164 11.86 -17.36 2.05
C ILE A 164 10.64 -17.03 1.19
N LEU A 165 10.66 -15.90 0.48
CA LEU A 165 9.52 -15.38 -0.28
C LEU A 165 9.90 -15.16 -1.75
N ASP A 166 8.90 -15.25 -2.63
CA ASP A 166 9.03 -14.89 -4.03
C ASP A 166 8.94 -13.37 -4.19
N VAL A 167 10.10 -12.71 -4.24
CA VAL A 167 10.21 -11.25 -4.32
C VAL A 167 10.08 -10.80 -5.78
N ARG A 168 9.04 -10.05 -6.08
CA ARG A 168 8.68 -9.59 -7.42
C ARG A 168 8.61 -8.08 -7.54
N LEU A 169 9.16 -7.55 -8.64
CA LEU A 169 8.95 -6.17 -9.02
C LEU A 169 7.56 -6.02 -9.65
N VAL A 170 6.77 -5.08 -9.14
CA VAL A 170 5.42 -4.79 -9.67
C VAL A 170 5.29 -3.32 -10.06
N GLY A 171 4.43 -3.06 -11.05
CA GLY A 171 4.04 -1.71 -11.44
C GLY A 171 2.98 -1.10 -10.52
N LEU A 172 2.38 -0.01 -10.99
CA LEU A 172 1.20 0.55 -10.35
C LEU A 172 0.03 -0.43 -10.49
N LYS A 173 -0.64 -0.70 -9.40
CA LYS A 173 -1.94 -1.40 -9.41
C LYS A 173 -3.03 -0.34 -9.35
N PHE A 174 -4.01 -0.45 -10.20
CA PHE A 174 -5.21 0.41 -10.24
C PHE A 174 -6.37 -0.33 -9.61
#